data_f665343a9c8f7ca469736ac07045630a
#
_entry.id   f665343a9c8f7ca469736ac07045630a
#
_cell.length_a   1.000
_cell.length_b   1.000
_cell.length_c   1.000
_cell.angle_alpha   90.00
_cell.angle_beta   90.00
_cell.angle_gamma   90.00
#
_symmetry.space_group_name_H-M   'P 1'
#
loop_
_entity.id
_entity.type
_entity.pdbx_description
1 polymer ?
#
loop_
_entity_poly.entity_id
_entity_poly.type
_entity_poly.pdbx_seq_one_letter_code
_entity_poly.pdbx_strand_id
1 'polypeptide(L)'
;MAMRLATTLTRALLGLKAPEVVVEAHVSGGLPQFTVIGLIETAVRESRDRVRAAISQSGLEFPDGRITVNLAPADLPKGGSGFDLAIAVAILAASGQLRRERLAGIEFY
;
A
#
# COMPACT_ATOMS: atom_id res chain seq x y z
N MET A 1 18.80 -8.17 1.51
CA MET A 1 17.79 -7.94 0.46
C MET A 1 17.94 -6.53 -0.09
N ALA A 2 18.05 -6.40 -1.39
CA ALA A 2 18.04 -5.09 -2.02
C ALA A 2 16.65 -4.47 -1.89
N MET A 3 16.59 -3.13 -1.83
CA MET A 3 15.32 -2.41 -1.80
C MET A 3 14.56 -2.64 -3.11
N ARG A 4 13.29 -2.95 -3.02
CA ARG A 4 12.37 -3.10 -4.14
C ARG A 4 11.25 -2.10 -4.02
N LEU A 5 10.78 -1.63 -5.16
CA LEU A 5 9.78 -0.58 -5.26
C LEU A 5 8.67 -1.01 -6.21
N ALA A 6 7.43 -0.73 -5.85
CA ALA A 6 6.29 -0.85 -6.75
C ALA A 6 5.26 0.24 -6.45
N THR A 7 4.48 0.60 -7.45
CA THR A 7 3.42 1.58 -7.31
C THR A 7 2.08 1.02 -7.77
N THR A 8 1.02 1.45 -7.11
CA THR A 8 -0.36 1.18 -7.53
C THR A 8 -1.14 2.48 -7.53
N LEU A 9 -2.29 2.47 -8.18
CA LEU A 9 -3.15 3.63 -8.28
C LEU A 9 -4.48 3.35 -7.61
N THR A 10 -5.01 4.35 -6.92
CA THR A 10 -6.35 4.33 -6.36
C THR A 10 -6.91 5.75 -6.40
N ARG A 11 -8.06 5.96 -5.80
CA ARG A 11 -8.67 7.28 -5.70
C ARG A 11 -9.18 7.53 -4.29
N ALA A 12 -9.08 8.77 -3.85
CA ALA A 12 -9.69 9.21 -2.62
C ALA A 12 -11.09 9.75 -2.93
N LEU A 13 -12.04 9.52 -2.02
CA LEU A 13 -13.36 10.13 -2.11
C LEU A 13 -13.32 11.47 -1.38
N LEU A 14 -13.62 12.55 -2.10
CA LEU A 14 -13.61 13.92 -1.56
C LEU A 14 -14.81 14.65 -2.12
N GLY A 15 -15.96 14.53 -1.43
CA GLY A 15 -17.22 15.07 -1.91
C GLY A 15 -17.62 14.41 -3.23
N LEU A 16 -17.81 15.21 -4.28
CA LEU A 16 -18.11 14.72 -5.62
C LEU A 16 -16.85 14.46 -6.46
N LYS A 17 -15.67 14.69 -5.88
CA LYS A 17 -14.39 14.48 -6.56
C LYS A 17 -13.79 13.15 -6.12
N ALA A 18 -13.01 12.56 -7.01
CA ALA A 18 -12.28 11.34 -6.72
C ALA A 18 -10.84 11.48 -7.25
N PRO A 19 -10.03 12.36 -6.60
CA PRO A 19 -8.66 12.59 -7.06
C PRO A 19 -7.82 11.33 -6.98
N GLU A 20 -6.92 11.17 -7.93
CA GLU A 20 -6.00 10.04 -7.99
C GLU A 20 -5.06 10.05 -6.80
N VAL A 21 -4.80 8.87 -6.26
CA VAL A 21 -3.82 8.65 -5.21
C VAL A 21 -2.82 7.62 -5.73
N VAL A 22 -1.54 7.96 -5.64
CA VAL A 22 -0.46 7.05 -5.97
C VAL A 22 0.03 6.38 -4.69
N VAL A 23 0.04 5.07 -4.70
CA VAL A 23 0.52 4.27 -3.58
C VAL A 23 1.86 3.67 -3.97
N GLU A 24 2.91 4.00 -3.22
CA GLU A 24 4.26 3.53 -3.49
C GLU A 24 4.75 2.69 -2.32
N ALA A 25 5.12 1.44 -2.58
CA ALA A 25 5.62 0.53 -1.57
C ALA A 25 7.10 0.26 -1.78
N HIS A 26 7.87 0.34 -0.71
CA HIS A 26 9.29 -0.01 -0.65
C HIS A 26 9.46 -1.20 0.29
N VAL A 27 10.12 -2.23 -0.18
CA VAL A 27 10.43 -3.41 0.62
C VAL A 27 11.95 -3.59 0.63
N SER A 28 12.55 -3.64 1.81
CA SER A 28 14.00 -3.81 1.97
C SER A 28 14.28 -4.75 3.14
N GLY A 29 15.54 -5.20 3.24
CA GLY A 29 15.99 -6.02 4.37
C GLY A 29 16.12 -5.23 5.66
N GLY A 30 16.36 -5.95 6.74
CA GLY A 30 16.55 -5.35 8.06
C GLY A 30 15.51 -5.81 9.06
N LEU A 31 15.45 -5.14 10.19
CA LEU A 31 14.48 -5.44 11.23
C LEU A 31 13.06 -5.22 10.71
N PRO A 32 12.13 -6.12 11.01
CA PRO A 32 10.75 -6.00 10.55
C PRO A 32 10.12 -4.68 11.02
N GLN A 33 9.57 -3.94 10.06
CA GLN A 33 8.89 -2.69 10.33
C GLN A 33 7.90 -2.41 9.20
N PHE A 34 6.70 -1.99 9.54
CA PHE A 34 5.68 -1.63 8.56
C PHE A 34 5.21 -0.21 8.86
N THR A 35 5.52 0.72 7.96
CA THR A 35 5.20 2.14 8.08
C THR A 35 4.30 2.57 6.93
N VAL A 36 3.24 3.30 7.23
CA VAL A 36 2.34 3.88 6.23
C VAL A 36 2.33 5.40 6.41
N ILE A 37 2.61 6.12 5.33
CA ILE A 37 2.68 7.57 5.30
C ILE A 37 1.63 8.09 4.32
N GLY A 38 0.90 9.12 4.71
CA GLY A 38 -0.12 9.73 3.86
C GLY A 38 -1.56 9.39 4.20
N LEU A 39 -1.79 8.50 5.17
CA LEU A 39 -3.10 8.32 5.78
C LEU A 39 -3.22 9.24 6.99
N ILE A 40 -4.46 9.54 7.39
CA ILE A 40 -4.67 10.21 8.67
C ILE A 40 -4.20 9.28 9.79
N GLU A 41 -3.63 9.85 10.83
CA GLU A 41 -2.94 9.09 11.89
C GLU A 41 -3.82 8.01 12.51
N THR A 42 -5.09 8.32 12.75
CA THR A 42 -6.03 7.37 13.35
C THR A 42 -6.32 6.15 12.46
N ALA A 43 -6.09 6.25 11.16
CA ALA A 43 -6.34 5.17 10.22
C ALA A 43 -5.11 4.26 10.00
N VAL A 44 -3.92 4.72 10.36
CA VAL A 44 -2.66 4.01 10.03
C VAL A 44 -2.61 2.62 10.64
N ARG A 45 -2.87 2.52 11.93
CA ARG A 45 -2.76 1.25 12.66
C ARG A 45 -3.75 0.21 12.13
N GLU A 46 -5.00 0.62 11.95
CA GLU A 46 -6.05 -0.27 11.46
C GLU A 46 -5.75 -0.75 10.05
N SER A 47 -5.29 0.15 9.18
CA SER A 47 -4.93 -0.22 7.81
C SER A 47 -3.78 -1.23 7.79
N ARG A 48 -2.74 -1.03 8.60
CA ARG A 48 -1.63 -1.98 8.70
C ARG A 48 -2.11 -3.35 9.12
N ASP A 49 -2.96 -3.43 10.13
CA ASP A 49 -3.48 -4.70 10.62
C ASP A 49 -4.34 -5.41 9.58
N ARG A 50 -5.22 -4.68 8.90
CA ARG A 50 -6.07 -5.27 7.86
C ARG A 50 -5.26 -5.76 6.65
N VAL A 51 -4.31 -4.97 6.19
CA VAL A 51 -3.47 -5.33 5.04
C VAL A 51 -2.64 -6.57 5.36
N ARG A 52 -2.00 -6.61 6.53
CA ARG A 52 -1.21 -7.77 6.94
C ARG A 52 -2.07 -9.03 7.01
N ALA A 53 -3.23 -8.94 7.64
CA ALA A 53 -4.14 -10.07 7.76
C ALA A 53 -4.64 -10.54 6.39
N ALA A 54 -5.00 -9.61 5.51
CA ALA A 54 -5.51 -9.96 4.18
C ALA A 54 -4.46 -10.69 3.34
N ILE A 55 -3.22 -10.23 3.35
CA ILE A 55 -2.13 -10.88 2.62
C ILE A 55 -1.90 -12.28 3.15
N SER A 56 -1.81 -12.44 4.48
CA SER A 56 -1.56 -13.73 5.11
C SER A 56 -2.71 -14.71 4.88
N GLN A 57 -3.94 -14.25 4.97
CA GLN A 57 -5.12 -15.10 4.79
C GLN A 57 -5.35 -15.50 3.34
N SER A 58 -4.76 -14.77 2.39
CA SER A 58 -4.85 -15.08 0.97
C SER A 58 -3.84 -16.15 0.53
N GLY A 59 -3.06 -16.70 1.44
CA GLY A 59 -2.03 -17.67 1.11
C GLY A 59 -0.76 -17.08 0.54
N LEU A 60 -0.62 -15.74 0.62
CA LEU A 60 0.55 -15.01 0.18
C LEU A 60 1.39 -14.62 1.40
N GLU A 61 2.65 -14.30 1.17
CA GLU A 61 3.54 -13.96 2.27
C GLU A 61 3.58 -12.47 2.53
N PHE A 62 3.37 -12.07 3.77
CA PHE A 62 3.69 -10.72 4.20
C PHE A 62 5.21 -10.63 4.31
N PRO A 63 5.89 -9.72 3.55
CA PRO A 63 7.34 -9.73 3.49
C PRO A 63 8.01 -9.49 4.84
N ASP A 64 9.10 -10.19 5.08
CA ASP A 64 9.99 -9.87 6.19
C ASP A 64 10.82 -8.63 5.85
N GLY A 65 11.22 -7.90 6.87
CA GLY A 65 12.08 -6.73 6.71
C GLY A 65 11.30 -5.43 6.81
N ARG A 66 11.86 -4.40 6.21
CA ARG A 66 11.30 -3.04 6.32
C ARG A 66 10.38 -2.77 5.15
N ILE A 67 9.14 -2.41 5.46
CA ILE A 67 8.13 -2.04 4.48
C ILE A 67 7.72 -0.59 4.75
N THR A 68 7.81 0.26 3.75
CA THR A 68 7.34 1.64 3.82
C THR A 68 6.39 1.89 2.67
N VAL A 69 5.20 2.39 2.98
CA VAL A 69 4.18 2.71 1.99
C VAL A 69 3.87 4.19 2.07
N ASN A 70 3.94 4.87 0.94
CA ASN A 70 3.58 6.28 0.81
C ASN A 70 2.35 6.43 -0.06
N LEU A 71 1.40 7.22 0.41
CA LEU A 71 0.21 7.60 -0.37
C LEU A 71 0.30 9.09 -0.71
N ALA A 72 0.37 9.40 -1.99
CA ALA A 72 0.51 10.78 -2.48
C ALA A 72 -0.76 11.21 -3.23
N PRO A 73 -1.19 12.47 -3.12
CA PRO A 73 -0.51 13.57 -2.43
C PRO A 73 -0.70 13.55 -0.92
N ALA A 74 0.31 14.03 -0.20
CA ALA A 74 0.33 13.98 1.26
C ALA A 74 -0.66 14.96 1.90
N ASP A 75 -0.98 16.05 1.22
CA ASP A 75 -1.88 17.09 1.71
C ASP A 75 -3.37 16.74 1.55
N LEU A 76 -3.67 15.62 0.91
CA LEU A 76 -5.05 15.15 0.76
C LEU A 76 -5.36 14.20 1.93
N PRO A 77 -6.32 14.55 2.81
CA PRO A 77 -6.68 13.68 3.93
C PRO A 77 -7.19 12.33 3.42
N LYS A 78 -6.59 11.25 3.94
CA LYS A 78 -6.94 9.89 3.54
C LYS A 78 -7.16 9.02 4.77
N GLY A 79 -8.31 8.39 4.84
CA GLY A 79 -8.67 7.50 5.93
C GLY A 79 -9.64 6.42 5.48
N GLY A 80 -10.04 5.55 6.39
CA GLY A 80 -10.93 4.43 6.10
C GLY A 80 -10.21 3.26 5.43
N SER A 81 -11.00 2.31 4.94
CA SER A 81 -10.48 1.07 4.37
C SER A 81 -10.30 1.11 2.84
N GLY A 82 -10.64 2.20 2.19
CA GLY A 82 -10.64 2.31 0.73
C GLY A 82 -9.27 2.18 0.07
N PHE A 83 -8.18 2.29 0.83
CA PHE A 83 -6.83 2.19 0.30
C PHE A 83 -6.17 0.85 0.54
N ASP A 84 -6.80 -0.03 1.31
CA ASP A 84 -6.19 -1.30 1.74
C ASP A 84 -5.79 -2.19 0.58
N LEU A 85 -6.65 -2.32 -0.43
CA LEU A 85 -6.35 -3.16 -1.59
C LEU A 85 -5.14 -2.64 -2.36
N ALA A 86 -5.10 -1.33 -2.64
CA ALA A 86 -3.98 -0.72 -3.36
C ALA A 86 -2.67 -0.88 -2.58
N ILE A 87 -2.71 -0.74 -1.25
CA ILE A 87 -1.55 -0.94 -0.38
C ILE A 87 -1.08 -2.39 -0.44
N ALA A 88 -2.00 -3.35 -0.28
CA ALA A 88 -1.66 -4.77 -0.31
C ALA A 88 -1.04 -5.17 -1.65
N VAL A 89 -1.64 -4.73 -2.76
CA VAL A 89 -1.13 -5.05 -4.10
C VAL A 89 0.23 -4.42 -4.32
N ALA A 90 0.46 -3.19 -3.87
CA ALA A 90 1.76 -2.53 -3.98
C ALA A 90 2.85 -3.30 -3.22
N ILE A 91 2.56 -3.76 -2.00
CA ILE A 91 3.48 -4.56 -1.19
C ILE A 91 3.81 -5.88 -1.90
N LEU A 92 2.79 -6.58 -2.40
CA LEU A 92 2.99 -7.85 -3.09
C LEU A 92 3.82 -7.69 -4.37
N ALA A 93 3.58 -6.62 -5.12
CA ALA A 93 4.37 -6.31 -6.31
C ALA A 93 5.82 -5.96 -5.95
N ALA A 94 6.03 -5.13 -4.92
CA ALA A 94 7.36 -4.75 -4.46
C ALA A 94 8.14 -5.97 -3.94
N SER A 95 7.46 -6.94 -3.33
CA SER A 95 8.10 -8.17 -2.86
C SER A 95 8.30 -9.22 -3.94
N GLY A 96 7.84 -8.98 -5.16
CA GLY A 96 8.00 -9.91 -6.29
C GLY A 96 6.94 -10.99 -6.38
N GLN A 97 5.91 -10.96 -5.56
CA GLN A 97 4.83 -11.95 -5.60
C GLN A 97 3.80 -11.67 -6.68
N LEU A 98 3.75 -10.44 -7.19
CA LEU A 98 2.93 -10.04 -8.33
C LEU A 98 3.81 -9.34 -9.36
N ARG A 99 3.46 -9.46 -10.63
CA ARG A 99 4.19 -8.79 -11.71
C ARG A 99 3.77 -7.34 -11.82
N ARG A 100 4.72 -6.43 -11.62
CA ARG A 100 4.47 -4.99 -11.72
C ARG A 100 3.95 -4.57 -13.08
N GLU A 101 4.42 -5.20 -14.14
CA GLU A 101 4.03 -4.88 -15.52
C GLU A 101 2.53 -5.07 -15.76
N ARG A 102 1.90 -5.97 -15.01
CA ARG A 102 0.46 -6.24 -15.14
C ARG A 102 -0.41 -5.26 -14.38
N LEU A 103 0.20 -4.41 -13.56
CA LEU A 103 -0.54 -3.45 -12.72
C LEU A 103 -0.63 -2.06 -13.36
N ALA A 104 0.15 -1.80 -14.41
CA ALA A 104 0.20 -0.50 -15.05
C ALA A 104 -1.17 -0.10 -15.60
N GLY A 105 -1.62 1.10 -15.26
CA GLY A 105 -2.90 1.63 -15.72
C GLY A 105 -4.12 1.08 -15.02
N ILE A 106 -3.96 0.19 -14.03
CA ILE A 106 -5.08 -0.37 -13.25
C ILE A 106 -5.22 0.42 -11.96
N GLU A 107 -6.46 0.73 -11.60
CA GLU A 107 -6.79 1.35 -10.32
C GLU A 107 -7.41 0.30 -9.41
N PHE A 108 -7.04 0.34 -8.13
CA PHE A 108 -7.50 -0.62 -7.12
C PHE A 108 -8.35 0.10 -6.06
N TYR A 109 -9.54 -0.38 -5.84
CA TYR A 109 -10.48 0.16 -4.86
C TYR A 109 -10.82 -0.85 -3.79
#